data_b0cccfde531c0b79e0da0426e93beeeb
#
_entry.id   b0cccfde531c0b79e0da0426e93beeeb
#
_cell.length_a   1.000
_cell.length_b   1.000
_cell.length_c   1.000
_cell.angle_alpha   90.00
_cell.angle_beta   90.00
_cell.angle_gamma   90.00
#
_symmetry.space_group_name_H-M   'P 1'
#
loop_
_entity.id
_entity.type
_entity.pdbx_description
1 polymer ?
#
loop_
_entity_poly.entity_id
_entity_poly.type
_entity_poly.pdbx_seq_one_letter_code
_entity_poly.pdbx_strand_id
1 'polypeptide(L)'
;WDDVTMAYMTANELSLNIQNVVIKNQNTTRFQLLKSLFNNVAGTHIDPLWGSLTVQRLANGDATLYPPVLGSSTEATDDHYLESGYAASAISDTNNPFVTIRDELEEHFGAMTGGENIVVFVNPAQRAKIEALADFVEVPDQYIRVGQDTAVPAGLPNVPGRIYGRVNGCWVVEWRWVPANYMMANHLEVDQ
;
A
#
# COMPACT_ATOMS: atom_id res chain seq x y z
N TRP A 1 2.45 -36.08 3.02
CA TRP A 1 1.85 -36.94 4.06
C TRP A 1 1.72 -38.31 3.43
N ASP A 2 2.19 -39.33 4.10
CA ASP A 2 2.03 -40.69 3.64
C ASP A 2 0.71 -41.29 4.20
N ASP A 3 0.22 -42.30 3.53
CA ASP A 3 -1.05 -42.94 3.88
C ASP A 3 -1.01 -43.57 5.30
N VAL A 4 0.19 -43.98 5.76
CA VAL A 4 0.39 -44.56 7.07
C VAL A 4 0.20 -43.52 8.18
N THR A 5 0.78 -42.35 8.00
CA THR A 5 0.62 -41.24 8.96
C THR A 5 -0.83 -40.80 9.07
N MET A 6 -1.56 -40.74 7.94
CA MET A 6 -2.97 -40.37 7.95
C MET A 6 -3.86 -41.43 8.65
N ALA A 7 -3.51 -42.71 8.52
CA ALA A 7 -4.30 -43.79 9.14
C ALA A 7 -4.25 -43.79 10.67
N TYR A 8 -3.20 -43.21 11.27
CA TYR A 8 -3.04 -43.12 12.73
C TYR A 8 -3.46 -41.79 13.33
N MET A 9 -3.82 -40.78 12.50
CA MET A 9 -4.29 -39.48 12.99
C MET A 9 -5.71 -39.57 13.55
N THR A 10 -5.91 -38.89 14.67
CA THR A 10 -7.26 -38.62 15.16
C THR A 10 -7.92 -37.52 14.30
N ALA A 11 -9.26 -37.51 14.28
CA ALA A 11 -10.03 -36.47 13.55
C ALA A 11 -9.64 -35.02 13.98
N ASN A 12 -9.30 -34.87 15.26
CA ASN A 12 -8.85 -33.57 15.82
C ASN A 12 -7.47 -33.15 15.24
N GLU A 13 -6.53 -34.08 15.22
CA GLU A 13 -5.19 -33.82 14.64
C GLU A 13 -5.26 -33.52 13.16
N LEU A 14 -6.11 -34.24 12.41
CA LEU A 14 -6.35 -33.95 11.00
C LEU A 14 -6.92 -32.54 10.80
N SER A 15 -7.92 -32.16 11.60
CA SER A 15 -8.52 -30.83 11.55
C SER A 15 -7.51 -29.71 11.83
N LEU A 16 -6.70 -29.86 12.88
CA LEU A 16 -5.64 -28.92 13.22
C LEU A 16 -4.58 -28.79 12.11
N ASN A 17 -4.23 -29.91 11.51
CA ASN A 17 -3.26 -29.92 10.42
C ASN A 17 -3.81 -29.25 9.16
N ILE A 18 -5.08 -29.46 8.82
CA ILE A 18 -5.74 -28.75 7.70
C ILE A 18 -5.78 -27.25 7.97
N GLN A 19 -6.16 -26.82 9.17
CA GLN A 19 -6.15 -25.41 9.55
C GLN A 19 -4.74 -24.79 9.42
N ASN A 20 -3.72 -25.49 9.88
CA ASN A 20 -2.33 -25.04 9.76
C ASN A 20 -1.88 -24.90 8.29
N VAL A 21 -2.28 -25.81 7.42
CA VAL A 21 -2.00 -25.74 5.98
C VAL A 21 -2.69 -24.53 5.36
N VAL A 22 -3.97 -24.28 5.69
CA VAL A 22 -4.72 -23.13 5.20
C VAL A 22 -4.05 -21.80 5.66
N ILE A 23 -3.70 -21.70 6.93
CA ILE A 23 -3.03 -20.50 7.48
C ILE A 23 -1.68 -20.29 6.80
N LYS A 24 -0.87 -21.34 6.63
CA LYS A 24 0.42 -21.24 5.94
C LYS A 24 0.26 -20.82 4.49
N ASN A 25 -0.73 -21.35 3.79
CA ASN A 25 -1.02 -20.98 2.40
C ASN A 25 -1.43 -19.50 2.29
N GLN A 26 -2.33 -19.04 3.16
CA GLN A 26 -2.73 -17.62 3.22
C GLN A 26 -1.55 -16.69 3.50
N ASN A 27 -0.68 -17.07 4.44
CA ASN A 27 0.51 -16.28 4.76
C ASN A 27 1.51 -16.25 3.60
N THR A 28 1.69 -17.38 2.91
CA THR A 28 2.56 -17.45 1.73
C THR A 28 2.02 -16.58 0.60
N THR A 29 0.72 -16.67 0.31
CA THR A 29 0.07 -15.86 -0.72
C THR A 29 0.20 -14.36 -0.39
N ARG A 30 -0.08 -13.97 0.86
CA ARG A 30 0.09 -12.59 1.31
C ARG A 30 1.54 -12.11 1.15
N PHE A 31 2.51 -12.94 1.56
CA PHE A 31 3.93 -12.62 1.41
C PHE A 31 4.31 -12.42 -0.06
N GLN A 32 3.85 -13.27 -0.96
CA GLN A 32 4.13 -13.13 -2.40
C GLN A 32 3.52 -11.86 -2.98
N LEU A 33 2.28 -11.54 -2.60
CA LEU A 33 1.62 -10.30 -3.03
C LEU A 33 2.39 -9.06 -2.55
N LEU A 34 2.75 -9.01 -1.28
CA LEU A 34 3.51 -7.88 -0.73
C LEU A 34 4.91 -7.79 -1.34
N LYS A 35 5.56 -8.92 -1.60
CA LYS A 35 6.85 -8.95 -2.29
C LYS A 35 6.73 -8.41 -3.72
N SER A 36 5.68 -8.77 -4.44
CA SER A 36 5.43 -8.24 -5.79
C SER A 36 5.14 -6.74 -5.78
N LEU A 37 4.43 -6.27 -4.76
CA LEU A 37 4.03 -4.87 -4.61
C LEU A 37 5.21 -3.94 -4.26
N PHE A 38 6.06 -4.37 -3.32
CA PHE A 38 7.15 -3.54 -2.79
C PHE A 38 8.53 -3.83 -3.39
N ASN A 39 8.65 -4.75 -4.33
CA ASN A 39 9.91 -5.06 -4.97
C ASN A 39 9.94 -4.51 -6.39
N ASN A 40 10.90 -3.63 -6.67
CA ASN A 40 11.11 -3.09 -8.01
C ASN A 40 11.91 -4.03 -8.94
N VAL A 41 12.26 -5.24 -8.52
CA VAL A 41 12.95 -6.24 -9.35
C VAL A 41 12.01 -7.40 -9.69
N ALA A 42 11.85 -7.73 -10.96
CA ALA A 42 11.05 -8.87 -11.39
C ALA A 42 11.49 -10.14 -10.67
N GLY A 43 10.53 -10.92 -10.20
CA GLY A 43 10.76 -12.17 -9.51
C GLY A 43 10.70 -13.37 -10.45
N THR A 44 11.12 -14.52 -9.94
CA THR A 44 10.97 -15.80 -10.64
C THR A 44 10.14 -16.74 -9.79
N HIS A 45 9.13 -17.34 -10.40
CA HIS A 45 8.35 -18.43 -9.80
C HIS A 45 8.63 -19.72 -10.57
N ILE A 46 8.87 -20.80 -9.83
CA ILE A 46 9.06 -22.12 -10.45
C ILE A 46 7.74 -22.87 -10.39
N ASP A 47 7.10 -22.99 -11.55
CA ASP A 47 5.90 -23.79 -11.70
C ASP A 47 6.27 -25.24 -12.03
N PRO A 48 5.64 -26.24 -11.40
CA PRO A 48 5.93 -27.65 -11.64
C PRO A 48 5.66 -28.12 -13.07
N LEU A 49 4.73 -27.47 -13.79
CA LEU A 49 4.34 -27.84 -15.16
C LEU A 49 5.04 -26.98 -16.21
N TRP A 50 5.21 -25.68 -15.94
CA TRP A 50 5.68 -24.70 -16.91
C TRP A 50 7.13 -24.25 -16.69
N GLY A 51 7.76 -24.73 -15.60
CA GLY A 51 9.13 -24.37 -15.26
C GLY A 51 9.24 -22.95 -14.68
N SER A 52 10.26 -22.21 -15.09
CA SER A 52 10.53 -20.88 -14.56
C SER A 52 9.65 -19.82 -15.23
N LEU A 53 8.80 -19.18 -14.45
CA LEU A 53 7.93 -18.08 -14.88
C LEU A 53 8.43 -16.76 -14.30
N THR A 54 8.44 -15.70 -15.10
CA THR A 54 8.76 -14.36 -14.64
C THR A 54 7.53 -13.74 -13.99
N VAL A 55 7.67 -13.28 -12.72
CA VAL A 55 6.64 -12.52 -12.02
C VAL A 55 6.96 -11.04 -12.22
N GLN A 56 6.09 -10.37 -12.96
CA GLN A 56 6.20 -8.92 -13.17
C GLN A 56 5.92 -8.17 -11.87
N ARG A 57 6.48 -6.97 -11.76
CA ARG A 57 6.22 -6.06 -10.64
C ARG A 57 4.93 -5.30 -10.88
N LEU A 58 4.32 -4.82 -9.81
CA LEU A 58 3.16 -3.93 -9.90
C LEU A 58 3.57 -2.49 -10.24
N ALA A 59 4.62 -1.99 -9.60
CA ALA A 59 5.14 -0.65 -9.83
C ALA A 59 6.49 -0.75 -10.53
N ASN A 60 6.54 -0.50 -11.82
CA ASN A 60 7.80 -0.57 -12.57
C ASN A 60 7.84 0.44 -13.70
N GLY A 61 9.04 0.91 -14.01
CA GLY A 61 9.35 1.62 -15.23
C GLY A 61 9.61 0.65 -16.37
N ASP A 62 8.57 0.18 -17.03
CA ASP A 62 8.68 -0.79 -18.11
C ASP A 62 8.50 -0.19 -19.50
N ALA A 63 8.55 1.15 -19.60
CA ALA A 63 8.27 1.90 -20.82
C ALA A 63 6.84 1.70 -21.37
N THR A 64 5.91 1.28 -20.51
CA THR A 64 4.49 1.27 -20.88
C THR A 64 4.01 2.69 -21.09
N LEU A 65 3.31 2.93 -22.19
CA LEU A 65 2.73 4.24 -22.49
C LEU A 65 1.46 4.44 -21.65
N TYR A 66 1.45 5.52 -20.91
CA TYR A 66 0.29 5.97 -20.14
C TYR A 66 -0.43 7.11 -20.87
N PRO A 67 -1.68 7.44 -20.47
CA PRO A 67 -2.36 8.62 -20.98
C PRO A 67 -1.50 9.88 -20.82
N PRO A 68 -1.69 10.90 -21.67
CA PRO A 68 -0.92 12.13 -21.54
C PRO A 68 -1.07 12.73 -20.14
N VAL A 69 0.01 13.31 -19.67
CA VAL A 69 0.02 14.15 -18.49
C VAL A 69 -0.99 15.30 -18.68
N LEU A 70 -1.64 15.71 -17.64
CA LEU A 70 -2.67 16.75 -17.66
C LEU A 70 -2.15 18.03 -18.31
N GLY A 71 -2.83 18.47 -19.36
CA GLY A 71 -2.42 19.64 -20.16
C GLY A 71 -1.34 19.36 -21.22
N SER A 72 -0.87 18.13 -21.37
CA SER A 72 0.05 17.69 -22.41
C SER A 72 -0.70 16.95 -23.52
N SER A 73 -0.15 16.95 -24.74
CA SER A 73 -0.58 16.12 -25.85
C SER A 73 0.35 14.91 -26.07
N THR A 74 1.36 14.76 -25.24
CA THR A 74 2.38 13.70 -25.36
C THR A 74 2.10 12.63 -24.31
N GLU A 75 2.06 11.37 -24.74
CA GLU A 75 1.96 10.22 -23.85
C GLU A 75 3.16 10.18 -22.90
N ALA A 76 2.92 9.77 -21.65
CA ALA A 76 3.95 9.64 -20.64
C ALA A 76 4.43 8.19 -20.52
N THR A 77 5.69 8.02 -20.15
CA THR A 77 6.31 6.74 -19.79
C THR A 77 6.80 6.87 -18.36
N ASP A 78 5.91 6.73 -17.40
CA ASP A 78 6.24 6.97 -16.00
C ASP A 78 6.58 5.69 -15.24
N ASP A 79 7.38 5.87 -14.21
CA ASP A 79 7.73 4.82 -13.26
C ASP A 79 6.93 5.06 -11.97
N HIS A 80 5.98 4.17 -11.68
CA HIS A 80 5.19 4.25 -10.46
C HIS A 80 5.97 3.81 -9.19
N TYR A 81 7.29 3.65 -9.32
CA TYR A 81 8.19 3.37 -8.22
C TYR A 81 9.13 4.56 -8.01
N LEU A 82 8.78 5.41 -7.06
CA LEU A 82 9.53 6.62 -6.75
C LEU A 82 10.60 6.37 -5.68
N GLU A 83 11.83 6.80 -5.95
CA GLU A 83 12.92 6.79 -4.99
C GLU A 83 13.15 8.18 -4.41
N SER A 84 12.90 8.36 -3.12
CA SER A 84 13.04 9.66 -2.46
C SER A 84 14.50 10.13 -2.29
N GLY A 85 15.47 9.22 -2.43
CA GLY A 85 16.89 9.50 -2.18
C GLY A 85 17.26 9.69 -0.71
N TYR A 86 16.30 9.55 0.24
CA TYR A 86 16.53 9.67 1.68
C TYR A 86 15.79 8.57 2.45
N ALA A 87 16.30 8.22 3.63
CA ALA A 87 15.67 7.21 4.48
C ALA A 87 14.39 7.75 5.14
N ALA A 88 13.46 6.86 5.49
CA ALA A 88 12.23 7.19 6.20
C ALA A 88 12.46 7.94 7.53
N SER A 89 13.61 7.73 8.17
CA SER A 89 13.99 8.47 9.39
C SER A 89 14.34 9.94 9.14
N ALA A 90 14.59 10.33 7.90
CA ALA A 90 14.94 11.70 7.50
C ALA A 90 13.73 12.50 6.98
N ILE A 91 12.52 11.96 7.06
CA ILE A 91 11.28 12.66 6.74
C ILE A 91 11.17 13.92 7.63
N SER A 92 10.99 15.07 7.00
CA SER A 92 10.90 16.40 7.60
C SER A 92 10.23 17.34 6.61
N ASP A 93 9.96 18.57 6.99
CA ASP A 93 9.36 19.56 6.07
C ASP A 93 10.21 19.81 4.82
N THR A 94 11.53 19.66 4.93
CA THR A 94 12.44 19.75 3.77
C THR A 94 12.44 18.49 2.91
N ASN A 95 12.26 17.33 3.54
CA ASN A 95 12.22 16.00 2.91
C ASN A 95 10.81 15.43 3.02
N ASN A 96 9.85 16.10 2.40
CA ASN A 96 8.44 15.73 2.46
C ASN A 96 8.06 14.92 1.20
N PRO A 97 7.82 13.60 1.32
CA PRO A 97 7.48 12.77 0.17
C PRO A 97 6.04 12.97 -0.32
N PHE A 98 5.14 13.52 0.51
CA PHE A 98 3.73 13.64 0.18
C PHE A 98 3.45 14.62 -0.96
N VAL A 99 4.28 15.65 -1.10
CA VAL A 99 4.15 16.60 -2.21
C VAL A 99 4.42 15.90 -3.53
N THR A 100 5.55 15.18 -3.62
CA THR A 100 5.90 14.43 -4.83
C THR A 100 4.87 13.34 -5.16
N ILE A 101 4.43 12.58 -4.15
CA ILE A 101 3.41 11.54 -4.32
C ILE A 101 2.10 12.13 -4.84
N ARG A 102 1.67 13.26 -4.28
CA ARG A 102 0.46 13.94 -4.74
C ARG A 102 0.62 14.39 -6.19
N ASP A 103 1.68 15.11 -6.48
CA ASP A 103 1.90 15.72 -7.79
C ASP A 103 1.95 14.65 -8.88
N GLU A 104 2.59 13.51 -8.61
CA GLU A 104 2.66 12.36 -9.51
C GLU A 104 1.29 11.73 -9.76
N LEU A 105 0.51 11.49 -8.71
CA LEU A 105 -0.83 10.93 -8.87
C LEU A 105 -1.84 11.91 -9.48
N GLU A 106 -1.68 13.21 -9.20
CA GLU A 106 -2.53 14.25 -9.80
C GLU A 106 -2.17 14.54 -11.26
N GLU A 107 -0.97 14.24 -11.69
CA GLU A 107 -0.49 14.48 -13.04
C GLU A 107 -1.41 13.91 -14.11
N HIS A 108 -1.94 12.71 -13.87
CA HIS A 108 -2.86 12.05 -14.78
C HIS A 108 -4.34 12.27 -14.47
N PHE A 109 -4.70 12.43 -13.20
CA PHE A 109 -6.10 12.34 -12.73
C PHE A 109 -6.60 13.54 -11.93
N GLY A 110 -5.71 14.42 -11.47
CA GLY A 110 -5.99 15.42 -10.46
C GLY A 110 -7.06 16.43 -10.79
N ALA A 111 -7.22 16.79 -12.06
CA ALA A 111 -8.24 17.76 -12.45
C ALA A 111 -9.68 17.24 -12.33
N MET A 112 -9.87 15.93 -12.27
CA MET A 112 -11.20 15.31 -12.20
C MET A 112 -11.71 15.17 -10.76
N THR A 113 -10.82 15.12 -9.79
CA THR A 113 -11.16 14.67 -8.42
C THR A 113 -10.73 15.63 -7.31
N GLY A 114 -9.92 16.65 -7.61
CA GLY A 114 -9.52 17.66 -6.64
C GLY A 114 -8.52 17.22 -5.58
N GLY A 115 -7.78 16.14 -5.79
CA GLY A 115 -6.67 15.69 -4.91
C GLY A 115 -7.08 15.19 -3.52
N GLU A 116 -8.37 15.17 -3.21
CA GLU A 116 -8.86 14.80 -1.87
C GLU A 116 -8.91 13.29 -1.60
N ASN A 117 -8.72 12.47 -2.63
CA ASN A 117 -8.93 11.02 -2.58
C ASN A 117 -7.63 10.20 -2.67
N ILE A 118 -6.49 10.84 -2.45
CA ILE A 118 -5.20 10.17 -2.38
C ILE A 118 -5.00 9.61 -0.98
N VAL A 119 -4.71 8.32 -0.91
CA VAL A 119 -4.40 7.61 0.34
C VAL A 119 -2.97 7.11 0.30
N VAL A 120 -2.21 7.41 1.33
CA VAL A 120 -0.82 6.96 1.49
C VAL A 120 -0.74 6.02 2.69
N PHE A 121 -0.42 4.77 2.42
CA PHE A 121 -0.20 3.75 3.43
C PHE A 121 1.24 3.81 3.91
N VAL A 122 1.41 3.89 5.22
CA VAL A 122 2.72 4.05 5.87
C VAL A 122 2.93 3.01 6.96
N ASN A 123 4.20 2.70 7.23
CA ASN A 123 4.56 1.83 8.35
C ASN A 123 4.46 2.61 9.69
N PRO A 124 4.08 1.94 10.79
CA PRO A 124 4.08 2.55 12.13
C PRO A 124 5.40 3.25 12.52
N ALA A 125 6.54 2.76 12.02
CA ALA A 125 7.85 3.37 12.30
C ALA A 125 8.02 4.78 11.70
N GLN A 126 7.25 5.12 10.66
CA GLN A 126 7.30 6.44 10.00
C GLN A 126 6.38 7.46 10.68
N ARG A 127 5.41 6.99 11.45
CA ARG A 127 4.34 7.79 12.03
C ARG A 127 4.84 9.05 12.74
N ALA A 128 5.76 8.89 13.71
CA ALA A 128 6.25 10.02 14.51
C ALA A 128 6.93 11.12 13.67
N LYS A 129 7.49 10.75 12.53
CA LYS A 129 8.11 11.69 11.59
C LYS A 129 7.06 12.42 10.77
N ILE A 130 6.02 11.72 10.36
CA ILE A 130 4.92 12.28 9.58
C ILE A 130 4.07 13.20 10.44
N GLU A 131 3.77 12.82 11.67
CA GLU A 131 3.03 13.64 12.64
C GLU A 131 3.77 14.95 13.01
N ALA A 132 5.10 14.98 12.83
CA ALA A 132 5.92 16.17 13.08
C ALA A 132 6.00 17.13 11.89
N LEU A 133 5.42 16.82 10.74
CA LEU A 133 5.39 17.73 9.58
C LEU A 133 4.48 18.93 9.86
N ALA A 134 4.89 20.10 9.41
CA ALA A 134 4.14 21.34 9.62
C ALA A 134 2.73 21.32 9.00
N ASP A 135 2.58 20.63 7.87
CA ASP A 135 1.31 20.50 7.14
C ASP A 135 0.46 19.31 7.60
N PHE A 136 0.87 18.63 8.68
CA PHE A 136 0.10 17.52 9.21
C PHE A 136 -1.14 18.00 9.95
N VAL A 137 -2.30 17.54 9.52
CA VAL A 137 -3.59 17.79 10.16
C VAL A 137 -4.10 16.48 10.75
N GLU A 138 -4.16 16.41 12.07
CA GLU A 138 -4.68 15.23 12.77
C GLU A 138 -6.18 15.05 12.54
N VAL A 139 -6.58 13.82 12.25
CA VAL A 139 -8.00 13.45 12.24
C VAL A 139 -8.37 12.93 13.62
N PRO A 140 -9.42 13.45 14.26
CA PRO A 140 -9.90 12.95 15.54
C PRO A 140 -10.15 11.44 15.50
N ASP A 141 -9.77 10.73 16.55
CA ASP A 141 -9.94 9.28 16.62
C ASP A 141 -11.44 8.94 16.46
N GLN A 142 -11.75 8.21 15.40
CA GLN A 142 -13.13 7.81 15.06
C GLN A 142 -13.78 6.91 16.15
N TYR A 143 -13.00 6.38 17.09
CA TYR A 143 -13.50 5.59 18.21
C TYR A 143 -13.71 6.41 19.49
N ILE A 144 -13.12 7.61 19.59
CA ILE A 144 -13.29 8.49 20.74
C ILE A 144 -14.39 9.50 20.42
N ARG A 145 -15.61 9.21 20.85
CA ARG A 145 -16.72 10.15 20.81
C ARG A 145 -16.66 11.07 22.02
N VAL A 146 -16.15 12.26 21.85
CA VAL A 146 -16.22 13.31 22.88
C VAL A 146 -17.40 14.22 22.57
N GLY A 147 -18.52 14.00 23.28
CA GLY A 147 -19.72 14.81 23.14
C GLY A 147 -20.70 14.36 22.05
N GLN A 148 -21.92 14.90 22.09
CA GLN A 148 -23.02 14.52 21.20
C GLN A 148 -22.89 15.05 19.76
N ASP A 149 -21.91 15.90 19.49
CA ASP A 149 -21.79 16.66 18.23
C ASP A 149 -20.59 16.25 17.36
N THR A 150 -19.89 15.20 17.69
CA THR A 150 -18.82 14.69 16.83
C THR A 150 -19.39 13.80 15.74
N ALA A 151 -19.88 14.42 14.71
CA ALA A 151 -20.03 13.75 13.43
C ALA A 151 -18.66 13.18 13.04
N VAL A 152 -18.61 11.89 12.76
CA VAL A 152 -17.44 11.30 12.03
C VAL A 152 -17.26 12.20 10.80
N PRO A 153 -16.06 12.72 10.54
CA PRO A 153 -15.85 13.56 9.37
C PRO A 153 -16.42 12.85 8.14
N ALA A 154 -17.40 13.47 7.50
CA ALA A 154 -17.95 12.93 6.27
C ALA A 154 -16.81 12.89 5.26
N GLY A 155 -16.53 11.73 4.65
CA GLY A 155 -15.51 11.60 3.64
C GLY A 155 -14.24 10.86 4.06
N LEU A 156 -14.21 10.20 5.23
CA LEU A 156 -13.08 9.30 5.53
C LEU A 156 -13.09 8.11 4.56
N PRO A 157 -11.95 7.82 3.92
CA PRO A 157 -11.86 6.69 3.00
C PRO A 157 -12.04 5.35 3.72
N ASN A 158 -12.77 4.43 3.09
CA ASN A 158 -12.92 3.07 3.59
C ASN A 158 -11.73 2.20 3.14
N VAL A 159 -10.64 2.26 3.88
CA VAL A 159 -9.37 1.59 3.56
C VAL A 159 -8.89 0.70 4.71
N PRO A 160 -8.11 -0.36 4.42
CA PRO A 160 -7.52 -1.16 5.47
C PRO A 160 -6.47 -0.37 6.25
N GLY A 161 -6.50 -0.45 7.58
CA GLY A 161 -5.56 0.26 8.42
C GLY A 161 -6.21 1.33 9.29
N ARG A 162 -5.39 2.16 9.91
CA ARG A 162 -5.85 3.25 10.77
C ARG A 162 -5.49 4.59 10.15
N ILE A 163 -6.50 5.41 9.90
CA ILE A 163 -6.32 6.78 9.41
C ILE A 163 -5.86 7.65 10.58
N TYR A 164 -4.76 8.38 10.39
CA TYR A 164 -4.20 9.29 11.40
C TYR A 164 -4.47 10.74 11.11
N GLY A 165 -4.35 11.14 9.85
CA GLY A 165 -4.45 12.52 9.48
C GLY A 165 -4.33 12.75 8.00
N ARG A 166 -4.07 14.00 7.63
CA ARG A 166 -3.80 14.45 6.27
C ARG A 166 -2.51 15.24 6.21
N VAL A 167 -1.77 15.06 5.12
CA VAL A 167 -0.59 15.86 4.78
C VAL A 167 -0.67 16.23 3.31
N ASN A 168 -0.56 17.51 2.99
CA ASN A 168 -0.57 18.01 1.61
C ASN A 168 -1.71 17.46 0.73
N GLY A 169 -2.89 17.27 1.30
CA GLY A 169 -4.05 16.71 0.58
C GLY A 169 -4.18 15.20 0.66
N CYS A 170 -3.12 14.47 0.97
CA CYS A 170 -3.12 13.01 1.07
C CYS A 170 -3.59 12.52 2.43
N TRP A 171 -4.41 11.48 2.46
CA TRP A 171 -4.77 10.76 3.67
C TRP A 171 -3.62 9.86 4.12
N VAL A 172 -3.25 9.93 5.38
CA VAL A 172 -2.19 9.09 5.96
C VAL A 172 -2.81 7.94 6.73
N VAL A 173 -2.55 6.72 6.27
CA VAL A 173 -3.09 5.48 6.83
C VAL A 173 -1.96 4.59 7.33
N GLU A 174 -1.98 4.26 8.61
CA GLU A 174 -1.04 3.27 9.13
C GLU A 174 -1.48 1.86 8.72
N TRP A 175 -0.58 1.18 8.04
CA TRP A 175 -0.76 -0.21 7.69
C TRP A 175 0.52 -1.01 7.97
N ARG A 176 0.43 -1.94 8.91
CA ARG A 176 1.61 -2.67 9.44
C ARG A 176 2.31 -3.56 8.43
N TRP A 177 1.67 -3.84 7.30
CA TRP A 177 2.24 -4.66 6.24
C TRP A 177 3.15 -3.88 5.28
N VAL A 178 3.12 -2.57 5.32
CA VAL A 178 4.07 -1.73 4.57
C VAL A 178 5.45 -1.86 5.22
N PRO A 179 6.51 -2.15 4.45
CA PRO A 179 7.87 -2.18 4.99
C PRO A 179 8.32 -0.81 5.50
N ALA A 180 9.23 -0.77 6.48
CA ALA A 180 9.59 0.44 7.22
C ALA A 180 10.11 1.61 6.36
N ASN A 181 10.70 1.34 5.20
CA ASN A 181 11.24 2.38 4.31
C ASN A 181 10.39 2.58 3.05
N TYR A 182 9.17 2.08 3.04
CA TYR A 182 8.27 2.16 1.90
C TYR A 182 7.00 2.90 2.28
N MET A 183 6.40 3.51 1.28
CA MET A 183 5.04 4.03 1.31
C MET A 183 4.32 3.48 0.09
N MET A 184 3.02 3.29 0.18
CA MET A 184 2.18 2.93 -0.95
C MET A 184 1.09 3.99 -1.08
N ALA A 185 0.99 4.60 -2.22
CA ALA A 185 -0.02 5.61 -2.50
C ALA A 185 -0.99 5.09 -3.55
N ASN A 186 -2.26 5.43 -3.37
CA ASN A 186 -3.34 5.08 -4.29
C ASN A 186 -4.31 6.24 -4.42
N HIS A 187 -4.83 6.43 -5.61
CA HIS A 187 -5.99 7.30 -5.85
C HIS A 187 -7.27 6.45 -5.76
N LEU A 188 -8.22 6.83 -4.89
CA LEU A 188 -9.38 6.00 -4.58
C LEU A 188 -10.51 6.00 -5.62
N GLU A 189 -10.52 6.99 -6.50
CA GLU A 189 -11.59 7.16 -7.49
C GLU A 189 -11.25 6.60 -8.87
N VAL A 190 -10.01 6.17 -9.06
CA VAL A 190 -9.55 5.64 -10.34
C VAL A 190 -9.19 4.18 -10.17
N ASP A 191 -9.90 3.31 -10.88
CA ASP A 191 -9.49 1.92 -11.07
C ASP A 191 -8.22 1.92 -11.93
N GLN A 192 -7.10 1.57 -11.31
CA GLN A 192 -5.80 1.44 -11.95
C GLN A 192 -5.58 0.02 -12.44
#